data_5bf850712749e18c8bb9dfa75f5a1ff6
#
_entry.id   5bf850712749e18c8bb9dfa75f5a1ff6
#
_cell.length_a   1.000
_cell.length_b   1.000
_cell.length_c   1.000
_cell.angle_alpha   90.00
_cell.angle_beta   90.00
_cell.angle_gamma   90.00
#
_symmetry.space_group_name_H-M   'P 1'
#
loop_
_entity.id
_entity.type
_entity.pdbx_description
1 polymer ?
#
loop_
_entity_poly.entity_id
_entity_poly.type
_entity_poly.pdbx_seq_one_letter_code
_entity_poly.pdbx_strand_id
1 'polypeptide(L)'
;MPYCPDCGAEIGDAPQCPLCGAKNPRAATGPDTEKSCADSSPEKSSELRFMPEVDQEEFSGAEKRTMAWEVLSVAFCIAILVLAAVNFFESRRFSWSLYPIASMLLLWVEGAALLVLKEKPFLRVFLSALAPLVFLVALGFITKDPRWALGLAVPIAVLAESLTGAVFLAIGRSRQKGLNLIAYVLIAIAALCVGLEIFIDLFSRGAVFFDWSPICAMSLLPIAAFLLYLHYRVVRATNLRRLFHL
;
A
#
# COMPACT_ATOMS: atom_id res chain seq x y z
N MET A 1 -17.14 49.48 18.78
CA MET A 1 -17.03 48.78 17.49
C MET A 1 -17.25 47.31 17.72
N PRO A 2 -18.10 46.61 16.96
CA PRO A 2 -18.37 45.18 17.17
C PRO A 2 -17.20 44.33 16.61
N TYR A 3 -16.70 43.44 17.44
CA TYR A 3 -15.68 42.47 17.11
C TYR A 3 -16.29 41.09 16.92
N CYS A 4 -15.72 40.29 16.00
CA CYS A 4 -16.11 38.90 15.79
C CYS A 4 -15.77 38.06 17.01
N PRO A 5 -16.72 37.29 17.60
CA PRO A 5 -16.43 36.47 18.78
C PRO A 5 -15.46 35.31 18.51
N ASP A 6 -15.35 34.86 17.26
CA ASP A 6 -14.53 33.69 16.91
C ASP A 6 -13.09 34.04 16.53
N CYS A 7 -12.85 35.17 15.85
CA CYS A 7 -11.51 35.54 15.38
C CYS A 7 -11.01 36.91 15.89
N GLY A 8 -11.83 37.68 16.63
CA GLY A 8 -11.46 38.98 17.17
C GLY A 8 -11.34 40.12 16.15
N ALA A 9 -11.66 39.90 14.90
CA ALA A 9 -11.59 40.92 13.85
C ALA A 9 -12.75 41.93 13.98
N GLU A 10 -12.50 43.18 13.65
CA GLU A 10 -13.49 44.24 13.62
C GLU A 10 -14.43 44.05 12.43
N ILE A 11 -15.74 43.83 12.68
CA ILE A 11 -16.71 43.44 11.63
C ILE A 11 -17.77 44.51 11.32
N GLY A 12 -17.80 45.62 12.08
CA GLY A 12 -18.82 46.69 11.86
C GLY A 12 -20.23 46.10 11.82
N ASP A 13 -21.06 46.58 10.89
CA ASP A 13 -22.46 46.14 10.73
C ASP A 13 -22.63 45.01 9.68
N ALA A 14 -21.51 44.34 9.26
CA ALA A 14 -21.58 43.31 8.27
C ALA A 14 -22.30 42.04 8.83
N PRO A 15 -23.16 41.36 8.04
CA PRO A 15 -23.92 40.20 8.47
C PRO A 15 -23.05 38.97 8.71
N GLN A 16 -21.86 38.94 8.11
CA GLN A 16 -20.86 37.86 8.27
C GLN A 16 -19.45 38.43 8.39
N CYS A 17 -18.61 37.81 9.16
CA CYS A 17 -17.20 38.18 9.28
C CYS A 17 -16.43 37.88 7.99
N PRO A 18 -15.74 38.89 7.38
CA PRO A 18 -15.00 38.67 6.14
C PRO A 18 -13.75 37.81 6.29
N LEU A 19 -13.26 37.57 7.51
CA LEU A 19 -12.06 36.78 7.78
C LEU A 19 -12.36 35.32 8.10
N CYS A 20 -13.40 35.01 8.91
CA CYS A 20 -13.68 33.63 9.32
C CYS A 20 -15.08 33.13 8.88
N GLY A 21 -15.91 33.96 8.25
CA GLY A 21 -17.26 33.58 7.79
C GLY A 21 -18.31 33.44 8.88
N ALA A 22 -17.98 33.68 10.16
CA ALA A 22 -18.92 33.58 11.27
C ALA A 22 -20.06 34.61 11.17
N LYS A 23 -21.30 34.21 11.44
CA LYS A 23 -22.46 35.07 11.42
C LYS A 23 -22.43 36.08 12.59
N ASN A 24 -22.69 37.36 12.27
CA ASN A 24 -22.77 38.41 13.31
C ASN A 24 -24.10 38.30 14.05
N PRO A 25 -24.11 37.92 15.34
CA PRO A 25 -25.35 37.76 16.08
C PRO A 25 -26.12 39.07 16.32
N ARG A 26 -25.50 40.22 16.13
CA ARG A 26 -26.11 41.55 16.31
C ARG A 26 -26.72 42.15 15.01
N ALA A 27 -26.37 41.60 13.84
CA ALA A 27 -26.99 42.04 12.59
C ALA A 27 -28.43 41.52 12.40
N ALA A 28 -28.92 40.68 13.29
CA ALA A 28 -30.27 40.08 13.22
C ALA A 28 -31.35 40.83 13.96
N THR A 29 -31.06 42.02 14.56
CA THR A 29 -32.06 42.83 15.29
C THR A 29 -32.17 44.20 14.66
N GLY A 30 -32.83 44.28 13.51
CA GLY A 30 -33.35 45.52 12.94
C GLY A 30 -34.81 45.30 12.50
N PRO A 31 -35.75 46.23 12.83
CA PRO A 31 -37.17 45.99 12.58
C PRO A 31 -37.54 46.20 11.12
N ASP A 32 -38.47 45.37 10.69
CA ASP A 32 -39.38 45.44 9.57
C ASP A 32 -39.30 46.68 8.68
N THR A 33 -38.95 46.47 7.42
CA THR A 33 -39.53 47.25 6.36
C THR A 33 -39.74 46.39 5.14
N GLU A 34 -40.96 45.90 4.97
CA GLU A 34 -41.53 45.57 3.69
C GLU A 34 -41.51 46.79 2.75
N LYS A 35 -41.26 46.52 1.53
CA LYS A 35 -41.81 47.06 0.26
C LYS A 35 -40.79 47.48 -0.76
N SER A 36 -41.00 46.78 -1.85
CA SER A 36 -41.13 47.34 -3.21
C SER A 36 -39.89 48.02 -3.83
N CYS A 37 -39.38 47.45 -4.83
CA CYS A 37 -39.50 47.96 -6.17
C CYS A 37 -39.00 46.97 -7.21
N ALA A 38 -39.88 46.79 -8.13
CA ALA A 38 -39.69 46.11 -9.39
C ALA A 38 -38.61 46.78 -10.24
N ASP A 39 -38.11 45.99 -11.17
CA ASP A 39 -37.67 46.38 -12.51
C ASP A 39 -36.30 47.03 -12.65
N SER A 40 -35.39 46.20 -13.08
CA SER A 40 -34.54 46.44 -14.24
C SER A 40 -33.65 45.23 -14.50
N SER A 41 -34.01 44.48 -15.51
CA SER A 41 -33.07 43.59 -16.22
C SER A 41 -31.81 44.35 -16.66
N PRO A 42 -30.66 43.62 -16.69
CA PRO A 42 -30.31 43.06 -17.98
C PRO A 42 -29.86 41.59 -17.94
N GLU A 43 -30.59 40.81 -18.65
CA GLU A 43 -30.15 39.76 -19.55
C GLU A 43 -28.67 39.89 -19.95
N LYS A 44 -27.79 39.18 -19.26
CA LYS A 44 -26.48 38.72 -19.79
C LYS A 44 -25.63 37.96 -18.75
N SER A 45 -26.20 36.96 -18.07
CA SER A 45 -25.40 36.01 -17.34
C SER A 45 -26.05 34.61 -17.25
N SER A 46 -26.98 34.30 -18.15
CA SER A 46 -27.67 33.03 -18.21
C SER A 46 -27.05 32.02 -19.17
N GLU A 47 -25.94 32.32 -19.83
CA GLU A 47 -25.28 31.38 -20.76
C GLU A 47 -24.10 30.60 -20.18
N LEU A 48 -23.70 30.85 -18.93
CA LEU A 48 -22.63 30.07 -18.28
C LEU A 48 -23.14 29.07 -17.25
N ARG A 49 -24.44 28.79 -17.24
CA ARG A 49 -25.08 27.87 -16.27
C ARG A 49 -25.55 26.58 -16.89
N PHE A 50 -24.96 26.16 -18.01
CA PHE A 50 -25.21 24.88 -18.65
C PHE A 50 -23.95 24.02 -18.71
N MET A 51 -23.11 24.08 -17.67
CA MET A 51 -22.36 22.90 -17.29
C MET A 51 -23.29 22.14 -16.36
N PRO A 52 -23.72 20.92 -16.71
CA PRO A 52 -24.32 20.06 -15.72
C PRO A 52 -23.30 19.97 -14.59
N GLU A 53 -23.71 20.38 -13.39
CA GLU A 53 -23.05 20.05 -12.17
C GLU A 53 -22.95 18.54 -12.25
N VAL A 54 -21.78 18.04 -12.65
CA VAL A 54 -21.47 16.63 -12.61
C VAL A 54 -21.52 16.35 -11.12
N ASP A 55 -22.66 15.81 -10.67
CA ASP A 55 -22.80 15.23 -9.36
C ASP A 55 -21.57 14.32 -9.22
N GLN A 56 -20.54 14.79 -8.52
CA GLN A 56 -19.45 13.95 -8.08
C GLN A 56 -20.11 13.03 -7.04
N GLU A 57 -20.81 12.01 -7.55
CA GLU A 57 -21.16 10.88 -6.73
C GLU A 57 -19.87 10.46 -6.08
N GLU A 58 -19.74 10.71 -4.78
CA GLU A 58 -18.63 10.23 -3.99
C GLU A 58 -18.70 8.71 -3.97
N PHE A 59 -18.12 8.10 -5.03
CA PHE A 59 -17.99 6.66 -5.12
C PHE A 59 -17.44 6.12 -3.82
N SER A 60 -18.14 5.18 -3.23
CA SER A 60 -17.71 4.53 -2.00
C SER A 60 -16.31 3.94 -2.22
N GLY A 61 -15.48 3.89 -1.19
CA GLY A 61 -14.13 3.34 -1.31
C GLY A 61 -14.08 1.89 -1.81
N ALA A 62 -15.20 1.17 -1.73
CA ALA A 62 -15.37 -0.16 -2.30
C ALA A 62 -15.57 -0.11 -3.82
N GLU A 63 -16.40 0.79 -4.32
CA GLU A 63 -16.67 0.99 -5.75
C GLU A 63 -15.43 1.50 -6.50
N LYS A 64 -14.72 2.49 -5.94
CA LYS A 64 -13.44 2.96 -6.49
C LYS A 64 -12.44 1.81 -6.68
N ARG A 65 -12.42 0.89 -5.74
CA ARG A 65 -11.52 -0.27 -5.77
C ARG A 65 -11.93 -1.31 -6.80
N THR A 66 -13.23 -1.57 -6.93
CA THR A 66 -13.77 -2.48 -7.94
C THR A 66 -13.53 -1.94 -9.34
N MET A 67 -13.80 -0.65 -9.58
CA MET A 67 -13.48 0.01 -10.85
C MET A 67 -11.98 -0.05 -11.17
N ALA A 68 -11.12 0.23 -10.20
CA ALA A 68 -9.67 0.16 -10.40
C ALA A 68 -9.24 -1.26 -10.78
N TRP A 69 -9.83 -2.29 -10.15
CA TRP A 69 -9.58 -3.68 -10.48
C TRP A 69 -10.05 -4.06 -11.90
N GLU A 70 -11.24 -3.63 -12.30
CA GLU A 70 -11.78 -3.87 -13.64
C GLU A 70 -10.90 -3.24 -14.73
N VAL A 71 -10.53 -1.96 -14.56
CA VAL A 71 -9.64 -1.24 -15.49
C VAL A 71 -8.28 -1.94 -15.57
N LEU A 72 -7.71 -2.32 -14.42
CA LEU A 72 -6.43 -3.02 -14.36
C LEU A 72 -6.52 -4.39 -15.07
N SER A 73 -7.60 -5.15 -14.85
CA SER A 73 -7.81 -6.45 -15.49
C SER A 73 -7.93 -6.35 -17.01
N VAL A 74 -8.65 -5.34 -17.51
CA VAL A 74 -8.75 -5.07 -18.96
C VAL A 74 -7.37 -4.71 -19.53
N ALA A 75 -6.60 -3.87 -18.84
CA ALA A 75 -5.25 -3.49 -19.27
C ALA A 75 -4.31 -4.72 -19.33
N PHE A 76 -4.36 -5.62 -18.32
CA PHE A 76 -3.59 -6.87 -18.35
C PHE A 76 -4.02 -7.79 -19.49
N CYS A 77 -5.33 -7.94 -19.75
CA CYS A 77 -5.81 -8.74 -20.86
C CYS A 77 -5.31 -8.20 -22.20
N ILE A 78 -5.40 -6.89 -22.43
CA ILE A 78 -4.89 -6.26 -23.66
C ILE A 78 -3.37 -6.49 -23.79
N ALA A 79 -2.60 -6.29 -22.74
CA ALA A 79 -1.17 -6.48 -22.76
C ALA A 79 -0.78 -7.94 -23.07
N ILE A 80 -1.45 -8.92 -22.47
CA ILE A 80 -1.24 -10.35 -22.75
C ILE A 80 -1.56 -10.67 -24.21
N LEU A 81 -2.68 -10.15 -24.74
CA LEU A 81 -3.07 -10.35 -26.13
C LEU A 81 -2.05 -9.76 -27.11
N VAL A 82 -1.57 -8.54 -26.83
CA VAL A 82 -0.52 -7.90 -27.65
C VAL A 82 0.77 -8.72 -27.64
N LEU A 83 1.24 -9.14 -26.45
CA LEU A 83 2.43 -9.96 -26.32
C LEU A 83 2.30 -11.30 -27.06
N ALA A 84 1.15 -11.95 -26.95
CA ALA A 84 0.87 -13.20 -27.64
C ALA A 84 0.83 -13.00 -29.17
N ALA A 85 0.20 -11.92 -29.64
CA ALA A 85 0.11 -11.60 -31.06
C ALA A 85 1.50 -11.30 -31.65
N VAL A 86 2.31 -10.42 -31.01
CA VAL A 86 3.66 -10.10 -31.45
C VAL A 86 4.52 -11.35 -31.54
N ASN A 87 4.50 -12.21 -30.53
CA ASN A 87 5.27 -13.45 -30.54
C ASN A 87 4.81 -14.41 -31.65
N PHE A 88 3.49 -14.51 -31.87
CA PHE A 88 2.97 -15.36 -32.94
C PHE A 88 3.38 -14.88 -34.31
N PHE A 89 3.37 -13.56 -34.57
CA PHE A 89 3.81 -12.99 -35.84
C PHE A 89 5.31 -13.13 -36.08
N GLU A 90 6.13 -12.97 -35.03
CA GLU A 90 7.59 -13.03 -35.13
C GLU A 90 8.12 -14.45 -35.22
N SER A 91 7.67 -15.35 -34.37
CA SER A 91 8.31 -16.67 -34.21
C SER A 91 7.43 -17.84 -34.61
N ARG A 92 6.14 -17.64 -34.87
CA ARG A 92 5.13 -18.69 -35.09
C ARG A 92 5.10 -19.77 -33.98
N ARG A 93 5.75 -19.54 -32.87
CA ARG A 93 5.83 -20.41 -31.71
C ARG A 93 5.81 -19.55 -30.44
N PHE A 94 5.10 -19.97 -29.44
CA PHE A 94 5.15 -19.34 -28.12
C PHE A 94 6.47 -19.72 -27.44
N SER A 95 7.45 -18.81 -27.47
CA SER A 95 8.77 -19.04 -26.87
C SER A 95 9.08 -18.02 -25.77
N TRP A 96 9.45 -16.79 -26.15
CA TRP A 96 9.87 -15.77 -25.19
C TRP A 96 8.70 -15.07 -24.48
N SER A 97 7.53 -14.98 -25.11
CA SER A 97 6.36 -14.30 -24.54
C SER A 97 5.78 -15.00 -23.30
N LEU A 98 6.07 -16.28 -23.10
CA LEU A 98 5.61 -17.01 -21.92
C LEU A 98 6.16 -16.44 -20.62
N TYR A 99 7.38 -15.87 -20.62
CA TYR A 99 7.98 -15.24 -19.44
C TYR A 99 7.20 -13.99 -18.99
N PRO A 100 7.02 -12.96 -19.85
CA PRO A 100 6.26 -11.79 -19.44
C PRO A 100 4.77 -12.09 -19.20
N ILE A 101 4.15 -13.05 -19.92
CA ILE A 101 2.77 -13.46 -19.67
C ILE A 101 2.64 -14.08 -18.28
N ALA A 102 3.53 -15.00 -17.91
CA ALA A 102 3.55 -15.59 -16.58
C ALA A 102 3.72 -14.54 -15.46
N SER A 103 4.62 -13.57 -15.67
CA SER A 103 4.84 -12.46 -14.74
C SER A 103 3.62 -11.57 -14.61
N MET A 104 2.92 -11.28 -15.72
CA MET A 104 1.67 -10.52 -15.69
C MET A 104 0.54 -11.25 -14.96
N LEU A 105 0.43 -12.57 -15.16
CA LEU A 105 -0.53 -13.40 -14.44
C LEU A 105 -0.25 -13.39 -12.94
N LEU A 106 1.01 -13.48 -12.51
CA LEU A 106 1.38 -13.34 -11.10
C LEU A 106 0.93 -11.98 -10.55
N LEU A 107 1.27 -10.88 -11.23
CA LEU A 107 0.88 -9.53 -10.80
C LEU A 107 -0.64 -9.36 -10.75
N TRP A 108 -1.36 -9.99 -11.68
CA TRP A 108 -2.82 -9.97 -11.69
C TRP A 108 -3.42 -10.71 -10.49
N VAL A 109 -2.88 -11.90 -10.16
CA VAL A 109 -3.32 -12.67 -8.99
C VAL A 109 -3.02 -11.93 -7.69
N GLU A 110 -1.83 -11.35 -7.55
CA GLU A 110 -1.46 -10.53 -6.39
C GLU A 110 -2.33 -9.28 -6.27
N GLY A 111 -2.61 -8.61 -7.39
CA GLY A 111 -3.54 -7.48 -7.45
C GLY A 111 -4.95 -7.87 -7.00
N ALA A 112 -5.45 -9.03 -7.44
CA ALA A 112 -6.73 -9.59 -6.99
C ALA A 112 -6.73 -9.85 -5.47
N ALA A 113 -5.67 -10.46 -4.95
CA ALA A 113 -5.53 -10.74 -3.53
C ALA A 113 -5.56 -9.46 -2.68
N LEU A 114 -4.93 -8.38 -3.16
CA LEU A 114 -4.86 -7.10 -2.45
C LEU A 114 -6.15 -6.27 -2.56
N LEU A 115 -6.73 -6.21 -3.76
CA LEU A 115 -7.86 -5.31 -4.06
C LEU A 115 -9.22 -5.95 -3.80
N VAL A 116 -9.40 -7.23 -4.17
CA VAL A 116 -10.71 -7.90 -4.12
C VAL A 116 -10.90 -8.66 -2.81
N LEU A 117 -9.88 -9.38 -2.32
CA LEU A 117 -9.99 -10.26 -1.17
C LEU A 117 -9.79 -9.57 0.19
N LYS A 118 -10.04 -8.27 0.29
CA LYS A 118 -9.83 -7.51 1.54
C LYS A 118 -10.67 -8.05 2.70
N GLU A 119 -11.86 -8.53 2.41
CA GLU A 119 -12.80 -9.04 3.42
C GLU A 119 -12.48 -10.49 3.88
N LYS A 120 -11.64 -11.20 3.13
CA LYS A 120 -11.25 -12.58 3.43
C LYS A 120 -9.74 -12.67 3.69
N PRO A 121 -9.27 -12.26 4.87
CA PRO A 121 -7.83 -12.11 5.15
C PRO A 121 -7.07 -13.43 5.02
N PHE A 122 -7.67 -14.56 5.42
CA PHE A 122 -7.06 -15.88 5.28
C PHE A 122 -6.83 -16.26 3.82
N LEU A 123 -7.85 -16.10 2.97
CA LEU A 123 -7.75 -16.43 1.54
C LEU A 123 -6.74 -15.50 0.84
N ARG A 124 -6.69 -14.23 1.23
CA ARG A 124 -5.71 -13.27 0.70
C ARG A 124 -4.28 -13.70 0.99
N VAL A 125 -3.96 -14.03 2.26
CA VAL A 125 -2.62 -14.47 2.65
C VAL A 125 -2.27 -15.78 1.97
N PHE A 126 -3.20 -16.73 1.92
CA PHE A 126 -2.99 -18.02 1.27
C PHE A 126 -2.70 -17.86 -0.23
N LEU A 127 -3.48 -17.04 -0.94
CA LEU A 127 -3.31 -16.81 -2.38
C LEU A 127 -2.00 -16.07 -2.68
N SER A 128 -1.67 -15.05 -1.88
CA SER A 128 -0.42 -14.28 -2.01
C SER A 128 0.83 -15.14 -1.71
N ALA A 129 0.72 -16.14 -0.83
CA ALA A 129 1.82 -17.08 -0.60
C ALA A 129 1.90 -18.16 -1.68
N LEU A 130 0.77 -18.62 -2.22
CA LEU A 130 0.76 -19.69 -3.22
C LEU A 130 1.16 -19.21 -4.62
N ALA A 131 0.75 -18.00 -5.00
CA ALA A 131 0.95 -17.48 -6.36
C ALA A 131 2.43 -17.40 -6.80
N PRO A 132 3.38 -16.89 -5.97
CA PRO A 132 4.80 -16.87 -6.33
C PRO A 132 5.39 -18.27 -6.47
N LEU A 133 4.96 -19.23 -5.65
CA LEU A 133 5.43 -20.62 -5.75
C LEU A 133 4.98 -21.28 -7.05
N VAL A 134 3.70 -21.11 -7.41
CA VAL A 134 3.16 -21.61 -8.69
C VAL A 134 3.88 -20.95 -9.87
N PHE A 135 4.13 -19.65 -9.78
CA PHE A 135 4.87 -18.91 -10.80
C PHE A 135 6.29 -19.46 -11.00
N LEU A 136 7.05 -19.72 -9.92
CA LEU A 136 8.41 -20.28 -10.00
C LEU A 136 8.42 -21.67 -10.61
N VAL A 137 7.46 -22.52 -10.24
CA VAL A 137 7.30 -23.84 -10.85
C VAL A 137 6.96 -23.71 -12.33
N ALA A 138 6.05 -22.82 -12.70
CA ALA A 138 5.71 -22.55 -14.11
C ALA A 138 6.95 -22.07 -14.91
N LEU A 139 7.77 -21.18 -14.34
CA LEU A 139 9.03 -20.77 -14.95
C LEU A 139 9.99 -21.95 -15.16
N GLY A 140 10.08 -22.87 -14.21
CA GLY A 140 10.89 -24.08 -14.34
C GLY A 140 10.45 -24.93 -15.53
N PHE A 141 9.16 -25.06 -15.79
CA PHE A 141 8.64 -25.76 -16.97
C PHE A 141 8.87 -24.97 -18.26
N ILE A 142 8.72 -23.66 -18.25
CA ILE A 142 8.97 -22.78 -19.41
C ILE A 142 10.44 -22.86 -19.83
N THR A 143 11.38 -22.90 -18.88
CA THR A 143 12.82 -23.01 -19.13
C THR A 143 13.26 -24.44 -19.53
N LYS A 144 12.33 -25.42 -19.47
CA LYS A 144 12.58 -26.85 -19.73
C LYS A 144 13.58 -27.51 -18.76
N ASP A 145 13.90 -26.84 -17.67
CA ASP A 145 14.71 -27.38 -16.58
C ASP A 145 14.05 -27.08 -15.22
N PRO A 146 13.17 -27.96 -14.73
CA PRO A 146 12.49 -27.74 -13.46
C PRO A 146 13.40 -27.92 -12.24
N ARG A 147 14.63 -28.42 -12.40
CA ARG A 147 15.55 -28.73 -11.29
C ARG A 147 15.91 -27.48 -10.50
N TRP A 148 16.24 -26.37 -11.18
CA TRP A 148 16.58 -25.11 -10.51
C TRP A 148 15.36 -24.51 -9.79
N ALA A 149 14.16 -24.64 -10.39
CA ALA A 149 12.96 -24.11 -9.78
C ALA A 149 12.62 -24.86 -8.48
N LEU A 150 12.57 -26.20 -8.54
CA LEU A 150 12.20 -27.03 -7.38
C LEU A 150 13.34 -27.17 -6.35
N GLY A 151 14.59 -27.23 -6.81
CA GLY A 151 15.74 -27.43 -5.93
C GLY A 151 16.31 -26.15 -5.30
N LEU A 152 16.10 -25.00 -5.95
CA LEU A 152 16.66 -23.72 -5.49
C LEU A 152 15.59 -22.66 -5.26
N ALA A 153 14.82 -22.31 -6.30
CA ALA A 153 13.95 -21.14 -6.25
C ALA A 153 12.76 -21.31 -5.29
N VAL A 154 12.09 -22.45 -5.33
CA VAL A 154 10.94 -22.75 -4.43
C VAL A 154 11.36 -22.80 -2.96
N PRO A 155 12.42 -23.49 -2.53
CA PRO A 155 12.86 -23.46 -1.14
C PRO A 155 13.22 -22.06 -0.64
N ILE A 156 13.88 -21.25 -1.48
CA ILE A 156 14.21 -19.86 -1.15
C ILE A 156 12.93 -19.02 -1.01
N ALA A 157 11.97 -19.17 -1.92
CA ALA A 157 10.70 -18.46 -1.84
C ALA A 157 9.92 -18.83 -0.58
N VAL A 158 9.81 -20.10 -0.25
CA VAL A 158 9.17 -20.57 1.00
C VAL A 158 9.85 -19.99 2.24
N LEU A 159 11.19 -19.94 2.25
CA LEU A 159 11.94 -19.29 3.33
C LEU A 159 11.60 -17.79 3.42
N ALA A 160 11.64 -17.08 2.31
CA ALA A 160 11.34 -15.64 2.27
C ALA A 160 9.91 -15.33 2.72
N GLU A 161 8.93 -16.12 2.27
CA GLU A 161 7.53 -15.98 2.68
C GLU A 161 7.32 -16.29 4.16
N SER A 162 7.96 -17.34 4.67
CA SER A 162 7.88 -17.72 6.09
C SER A 162 8.48 -16.64 6.99
N LEU A 163 9.63 -16.06 6.62
CA LEU A 163 10.25 -14.95 7.33
C LEU A 163 9.39 -13.69 7.27
N THR A 164 8.83 -13.39 6.12
CA THR A 164 7.89 -12.27 5.95
C THR A 164 6.66 -12.45 6.83
N GLY A 165 6.06 -13.63 6.83
CA GLY A 165 4.95 -13.99 7.71
C GLY A 165 5.30 -13.86 9.20
N ALA A 166 6.49 -14.32 9.59
CA ALA A 166 7.00 -14.20 10.97
C ALA A 166 7.15 -12.72 11.39
N VAL A 167 7.68 -11.87 10.51
CA VAL A 167 7.78 -10.41 10.73
C VAL A 167 6.40 -9.79 10.89
N PHE A 168 5.43 -10.11 10.02
CA PHE A 168 4.05 -9.62 10.14
C PHE A 168 3.39 -10.06 11.45
N LEU A 169 3.57 -11.30 11.87
CA LEU A 169 3.07 -11.81 13.15
C LEU A 169 3.72 -11.08 14.34
N ALA A 170 5.03 -10.86 14.30
CA ALA A 170 5.76 -10.13 15.34
C ALA A 170 5.28 -8.68 15.46
N ILE A 171 5.05 -8.01 14.31
CA ILE A 171 4.50 -6.66 14.25
C ILE A 171 3.06 -6.62 14.80
N GLY A 172 2.23 -7.57 14.41
CA GLY A 172 0.84 -7.66 14.87
C GLY A 172 0.73 -7.86 16.39
N ARG A 173 1.69 -8.56 16.97
CA ARG A 173 1.78 -8.80 18.42
C ARG A 173 2.38 -7.62 19.21
N SER A 174 3.14 -6.76 18.55
CA SER A 174 3.79 -5.60 19.18
C SER A 174 2.78 -4.46 19.36
N ARG A 175 2.59 -4.03 20.61
CA ARG A 175 1.71 -2.88 20.96
C ARG A 175 2.27 -1.53 20.50
N GLN A 176 3.57 -1.42 20.27
CA GLN A 176 4.24 -0.19 19.84
C GLN A 176 4.99 -0.43 18.54
N LYS A 177 4.54 0.25 17.47
CA LYS A 177 5.12 0.21 16.13
C LYS A 177 6.18 1.30 16.04
N GLY A 178 7.46 0.94 16.02
CA GLY A 178 8.57 1.87 15.94
C GLY A 178 9.89 1.14 15.61
N LEU A 179 10.96 1.44 16.35
CA LEU A 179 12.29 0.83 16.19
C LEU A 179 12.29 -0.70 16.19
N ASN A 180 11.30 -1.31 16.86
CA ASN A 180 11.10 -2.74 16.92
C ASN A 180 10.83 -3.36 15.53
N LEU A 181 10.10 -2.66 14.66
CA LEU A 181 9.83 -3.10 13.29
C LEU A 181 11.12 -3.26 12.49
N ILE A 182 11.99 -2.25 12.55
CA ILE A 182 13.28 -2.25 11.84
C ILE A 182 14.15 -3.40 12.34
N ALA A 183 14.19 -3.62 13.65
CA ALA A 183 14.96 -4.71 14.23
C ALA A 183 14.49 -6.10 13.76
N TYR A 184 13.17 -6.36 13.71
CA TYR A 184 12.64 -7.63 13.19
C TYR A 184 12.94 -7.83 11.71
N VAL A 185 12.87 -6.77 10.90
CA VAL A 185 13.24 -6.83 9.48
C VAL A 185 14.74 -7.16 9.32
N LEU A 186 15.63 -6.53 10.11
CA LEU A 186 17.06 -6.83 10.07
C LEU A 186 17.38 -8.29 10.46
N ILE A 187 16.69 -8.83 11.47
CA ILE A 187 16.82 -10.23 11.86
C ILE A 187 16.33 -11.15 10.72
N ALA A 188 15.22 -10.83 10.08
CA ALA A 188 14.69 -11.61 8.97
C ALA A 188 15.65 -11.58 7.76
N ILE A 189 16.26 -10.42 7.45
CA ILE A 189 17.26 -10.30 6.39
C ILE A 189 18.49 -11.13 6.72
N ALA A 190 19.00 -11.10 7.96
CA ALA A 190 20.13 -11.91 8.37
C ALA A 190 19.82 -13.42 8.21
N ALA A 191 18.64 -13.87 8.65
CA ALA A 191 18.20 -15.24 8.49
C ALA A 191 18.02 -15.63 7.01
N LEU A 192 17.52 -14.71 6.17
CA LEU A 192 17.40 -14.92 4.73
C LEU A 192 18.76 -15.08 4.07
N CYS A 193 19.77 -14.26 4.43
CA CYS A 193 21.13 -14.39 3.90
C CYS A 193 21.74 -15.77 4.22
N VAL A 194 21.59 -16.24 5.46
CA VAL A 194 22.07 -17.58 5.86
C VAL A 194 21.34 -18.67 5.08
N GLY A 195 20.01 -18.57 4.97
CA GLY A 195 19.22 -19.55 4.22
C GLY A 195 19.55 -19.57 2.73
N LEU A 196 19.78 -18.40 2.11
CA LEU A 196 20.21 -18.30 0.71
C LEU A 196 21.52 -19.03 0.49
N GLU A 197 22.54 -18.83 1.33
CA GLU A 197 23.83 -19.49 1.19
C GLU A 197 23.67 -21.00 1.30
N ILE A 198 22.90 -21.49 2.30
CA ILE A 198 22.64 -22.92 2.50
C ILE A 198 22.00 -23.53 1.23
N PHE A 199 20.95 -22.93 0.68
CA PHE A 199 20.27 -23.47 -0.49
C PHE A 199 21.11 -23.41 -1.75
N ILE A 200 21.86 -22.33 -1.97
CA ILE A 200 22.76 -22.17 -3.10
C ILE A 200 23.89 -23.22 -3.05
N ASP A 201 24.50 -23.41 -1.89
CA ASP A 201 25.59 -24.36 -1.71
C ASP A 201 25.11 -25.81 -1.85
N LEU A 202 23.97 -26.12 -1.23
CA LEU A 202 23.39 -27.46 -1.34
C LEU A 202 23.03 -27.80 -2.79
N PHE A 203 22.50 -26.83 -3.53
CA PHE A 203 22.15 -27.02 -4.94
C PHE A 203 23.37 -27.11 -5.86
N SER A 204 24.42 -26.29 -5.64
CA SER A 204 25.57 -26.18 -6.52
C SER A 204 26.71 -27.13 -6.16
N ARG A 205 26.99 -27.32 -4.88
CA ARG A 205 28.16 -28.06 -4.37
C ARG A 205 27.79 -29.35 -3.64
N GLY A 206 26.51 -29.51 -3.26
CA GLY A 206 26.05 -30.66 -2.46
C GLY A 206 26.52 -30.66 -1.01
N ALA A 207 27.21 -29.60 -0.55
CA ALA A 207 27.70 -29.42 0.81
C ALA A 207 27.61 -27.93 1.19
N VAL A 208 27.35 -27.66 2.46
CA VAL A 208 27.18 -26.29 2.97
C VAL A 208 28.54 -25.73 3.42
N PHE A 209 28.88 -24.57 2.89
CA PHE A 209 30.06 -23.78 3.27
C PHE A 209 29.57 -22.38 3.63
N PHE A 210 30.01 -21.86 4.77
CA PHE A 210 29.64 -20.51 5.19
C PHE A 210 30.72 -19.50 4.77
N ASP A 211 30.55 -18.87 3.61
CA ASP A 211 31.53 -17.92 3.06
C ASP A 211 31.18 -16.47 3.39
N TRP A 212 29.98 -16.02 3.04
CA TRP A 212 29.57 -14.59 3.14
C TRP A 212 28.43 -14.33 4.11
N SER A 213 27.54 -15.29 4.37
CA SER A 213 26.37 -15.07 5.25
C SER A 213 26.72 -14.80 6.71
N PRO A 214 27.81 -15.39 7.30
CA PRO A 214 28.21 -15.03 8.64
C PRO A 214 28.61 -13.57 8.77
N ILE A 215 29.26 -13.00 7.74
CA ILE A 215 29.64 -11.57 7.71
C ILE A 215 28.39 -10.69 7.75
N CYS A 216 27.38 -11.02 6.92
CA CYS A 216 26.09 -10.33 6.94
C CYS A 216 25.39 -10.47 8.30
N ALA A 217 25.35 -11.67 8.88
CA ALA A 217 24.72 -11.90 10.16
C ALA A 217 25.45 -11.15 11.31
N MET A 218 26.79 -11.19 11.33
CA MET A 218 27.60 -10.48 12.32
C MET A 218 27.45 -8.97 12.24
N SER A 219 27.12 -8.39 11.08
CA SER A 219 26.86 -6.95 10.94
C SER A 219 25.42 -6.57 11.30
N LEU A 220 24.43 -7.37 10.90
CA LEU A 220 23.02 -7.03 11.07
C LEU A 220 22.48 -7.34 12.48
N LEU A 221 22.88 -8.47 13.08
CA LEU A 221 22.36 -8.90 14.38
C LEU A 221 22.71 -7.96 15.54
N PRO A 222 23.94 -7.41 15.67
CA PRO A 222 24.23 -6.44 16.71
C PRO A 222 23.43 -5.14 16.57
N ILE A 223 23.21 -4.67 15.32
CA ILE A 223 22.39 -3.49 15.05
C ILE A 223 20.93 -3.78 15.46
N ALA A 224 20.39 -4.94 15.08
CA ALA A 224 19.04 -5.33 15.46
C ALA A 224 18.90 -5.45 17.00
N ALA A 225 19.87 -6.06 17.67
CA ALA A 225 19.90 -6.17 19.13
C ALA A 225 19.93 -4.81 19.81
N PHE A 226 20.75 -3.87 19.30
CA PHE A 226 20.81 -2.50 19.79
C PHE A 226 19.48 -1.76 19.62
N LEU A 227 18.82 -1.89 18.46
CA LEU A 227 17.50 -1.30 18.21
C LEU A 227 16.43 -1.87 19.14
N LEU A 228 16.43 -3.18 19.38
CA LEU A 228 15.55 -3.82 20.35
C LEU A 228 15.80 -3.31 21.78
N TYR A 229 17.07 -3.21 22.18
CA TYR A 229 17.45 -2.66 23.49
C TYR A 229 16.94 -1.22 23.66
N LEU A 230 17.17 -0.37 22.67
CA LEU A 230 16.66 1.02 22.69
C LEU A 230 15.13 1.05 22.79
N HIS A 231 14.45 0.23 22.00
CA HIS A 231 12.98 0.14 22.03
C HIS A 231 12.47 -0.21 23.43
N TYR A 232 12.99 -1.28 24.03
CA TYR A 232 12.58 -1.69 25.37
C TYR A 232 12.93 -0.68 26.45
N ARG A 233 14.08 0.01 26.32
CA ARG A 233 14.50 1.04 27.25
C ARG A 233 13.61 2.27 27.20
N VAL A 234 13.28 2.76 25.99
CA VAL A 234 12.40 3.93 25.79
C VAL A 234 10.98 3.63 26.29
N VAL A 235 10.46 2.45 25.99
CA VAL A 235 9.11 2.03 26.45
C VAL A 235 9.02 1.99 27.97
N ARG A 236 10.06 1.48 28.66
CA ARG A 236 10.10 1.50 30.13
C ARG A 236 10.16 2.93 30.69
N ALA A 237 10.95 3.82 30.08
CA ALA A 237 11.07 5.20 30.53
C ALA A 237 9.77 5.98 30.39
N THR A 238 9.01 5.78 29.31
CA THR A 238 7.71 6.44 29.09
C THR A 238 6.63 5.91 30.04
N ASN A 239 6.63 4.62 30.37
CA ASN A 239 5.71 4.06 31.35
C ASN A 239 5.99 4.56 32.77
N LEU A 240 7.24 4.74 33.15
CA LEU A 240 7.62 5.31 34.46
C LEU A 240 7.19 6.77 34.58
N ARG A 241 7.38 7.59 33.54
CA ARG A 241 6.89 8.99 33.56
C ARG A 241 5.36 9.08 33.71
N ARG A 242 4.60 8.17 33.11
CA ARG A 242 3.12 8.11 33.28
C ARG A 242 2.71 7.68 34.69
N LEU A 243 3.47 6.80 35.34
CA LEU A 243 3.21 6.35 36.70
C LEU A 243 3.50 7.42 37.78
N PHE A 244 4.48 8.27 37.52
CA PHE A 244 4.90 9.31 38.50
C PHE A 244 4.33 10.71 38.20
N HIS A 245 3.41 10.85 37.24
CA HIS A 245 2.78 12.14 36.87
C HIS A 245 3.78 13.32 36.71
N LEU A 246 4.99 13.05 36.20
CA LEU A 246 6.03 14.06 35.90
C LEU A 246 6.00 14.45 34.43
#